data_72388bfeee85adfa4e88357d970c6450
#
_entry.id   72388bfeee85adfa4e88357d970c6450
#
_cell.length_a   1.000
_cell.length_b   1.000
_cell.length_c   1.000
_cell.angle_alpha   90.00
_cell.angle_beta   90.00
_cell.angle_gamma   90.00
#
_symmetry.space_group_name_H-M   'P 1'
#
loop_
_entity.id
_entity.type
_entity.pdbx_description
1 polymer ?
#
loop_
_entity_poly.entity_id
_entity_poly.type
_entity_poly.pdbx_seq_one_letter_code
_entity_poly.pdbx_strand_id
1 'polypeptide(L)'
;MYNGLHVHYTSNLKGEFVMNKEIEKQLYVELSSLTKNKESWEENIDYVASLLENQSSKIVAKALWMLGEMGLKYPNKIENYVNKIASFLNSPYDLLRERSLNALGRIGRADFNLIKAYFGKIMDLSKDNCSNVRLSFIWASENIATNTPTAYREYISIFVELLDDEDNRVRMEAPEMFRVLGKRKPEYVKKYIEKLTYISEHDTERVVRIHSKGAIKAILSNI
;
A
#
# COMPACT_ATOMS: atom_id res chain seq x y z
N MET A 1 14.63 0.45 28.76
CA MET A 1 14.55 -0.99 29.08
C MET A 1 13.11 -1.43 28.90
N TYR A 2 12.79 -2.03 27.75
CA TYR A 2 11.48 -2.64 27.54
C TYR A 2 11.49 -4.01 28.18
N ASN A 3 10.68 -4.21 29.22
CA ASN A 3 10.40 -5.53 29.75
C ASN A 3 9.61 -6.31 28.69
N GLY A 4 10.25 -7.29 28.06
CA GLY A 4 9.57 -8.19 27.14
C GLY A 4 8.36 -8.84 27.83
N LEU A 5 7.18 -8.51 27.39
CA LEU A 5 5.96 -9.22 27.76
C LEU A 5 6.11 -10.67 27.31
N HIS A 6 6.28 -11.57 28.29
CA HIS A 6 6.15 -13.02 28.04
C HIS A 6 4.74 -13.27 27.55
N VAL A 7 4.60 -13.58 26.26
CA VAL A 7 3.31 -13.90 25.65
C VAL A 7 2.86 -15.25 26.20
N HIS A 8 1.87 -15.25 27.07
CA HIS A 8 1.23 -16.47 27.56
C HIS A 8 0.23 -16.96 26.50
N TYR A 9 0.55 -18.09 25.88
CA TYR A 9 -0.35 -18.78 24.97
C TYR A 9 -1.28 -19.69 25.77
N THR A 10 -2.57 -19.71 25.42
CA THR A 10 -3.50 -20.74 25.88
C THR A 10 -3.71 -21.75 24.76
N SER A 11 -3.57 -23.07 25.05
CA SER A 11 -3.91 -24.12 24.09
C SER A 11 -5.43 -24.28 23.98
N ASN A 12 -5.95 -24.36 22.74
CA ASN A 12 -7.34 -24.76 22.52
C ASN A 12 -7.47 -26.28 22.60
N LEU A 13 -8.73 -26.79 22.54
CA LEU A 13 -9.07 -28.22 22.59
C LEU A 13 -8.42 -29.08 21.47
N LYS A 14 -7.73 -28.46 20.48
CA LYS A 14 -6.99 -29.09 19.38
C LYS A 14 -5.48 -28.97 19.53
N GLY A 15 -4.98 -28.43 20.65
CA GLY A 15 -3.53 -28.24 20.85
C GLY A 15 -2.91 -27.08 20.08
N GLU A 16 -3.71 -26.24 19.40
CA GLU A 16 -3.23 -25.04 18.73
C GLU A 16 -3.07 -23.91 19.74
N PHE A 17 -1.90 -23.26 19.71
CA PHE A 17 -1.65 -22.05 20.51
C PHE A 17 -2.44 -20.88 19.92
N VAL A 18 -3.49 -20.46 20.59
CA VAL A 18 -4.27 -19.27 20.22
C VAL A 18 -3.82 -18.11 21.09
N MET A 19 -3.51 -16.98 20.47
CA MET A 19 -3.19 -15.77 21.21
C MET A 19 -4.39 -15.36 22.09
N ASN A 20 -4.12 -15.06 23.36
CA ASN A 20 -5.16 -14.56 24.26
C ASN A 20 -5.71 -13.23 23.73
N LYS A 21 -7.04 -13.12 23.59
CA LYS A 21 -7.73 -11.91 23.09
C LYS A 21 -7.36 -10.64 23.86
N GLU A 22 -7.10 -10.76 25.16
CA GLU A 22 -6.70 -9.62 25.98
C GLU A 22 -5.29 -9.14 25.62
N ILE A 23 -4.36 -10.06 25.36
CA ILE A 23 -3.00 -9.73 24.90
C ILE A 23 -3.05 -9.06 23.52
N GLU A 24 -3.87 -9.59 22.58
CA GLU A 24 -4.08 -8.96 21.27
C GLU A 24 -4.57 -7.52 21.42
N LYS A 25 -5.55 -7.30 22.28
CA LYS A 25 -6.11 -5.98 22.55
C LYS A 25 -5.06 -5.02 23.14
N GLN A 26 -4.27 -5.49 24.10
CA GLN A 26 -3.19 -4.71 24.71
C GLN A 26 -2.14 -4.31 23.68
N LEU A 27 -1.64 -5.26 22.87
CA LEU A 27 -0.69 -4.98 21.79
C LEU A 27 -1.27 -3.99 20.76
N TYR A 28 -2.54 -4.13 20.42
CA TYR A 28 -3.18 -3.20 19.48
C TYR A 28 -3.28 -1.79 20.04
N VAL A 29 -3.58 -1.64 21.33
CA VAL A 29 -3.62 -0.34 22.03
C VAL A 29 -2.21 0.27 22.08
N GLU A 30 -1.20 -0.52 22.39
CA GLU A 30 0.20 -0.10 22.43
C GLU A 30 0.66 0.42 21.05
N LEU A 31 0.44 -0.36 19.98
CA LEU A 31 0.72 0.07 18.60
C LEU A 31 -0.06 1.33 18.20
N SER A 32 -1.31 1.46 18.68
CA SER A 32 -2.11 2.65 18.41
C SER A 32 -1.57 3.88 19.13
N SER A 33 -1.02 3.73 20.33
CA SER A 33 -0.32 4.77 21.06
C SER A 33 0.97 5.17 20.36
N LEU A 34 1.78 4.18 19.95
CA LEU A 34 3.02 4.40 19.19
C LEU A 34 2.76 5.11 17.85
N THR A 35 1.61 4.84 17.21
CA THR A 35 1.20 5.55 15.98
C THR A 35 1.13 7.07 16.18
N LYS A 36 0.74 7.53 17.37
CA LYS A 36 0.60 8.96 17.69
C LYS A 36 1.93 9.59 18.10
N ASN A 37 2.84 8.81 18.67
CA ASN A 37 4.16 9.27 19.11
C ASN A 37 5.22 9.06 18.01
N LYS A 38 5.20 9.95 17.02
CA LYS A 38 6.10 9.85 15.86
C LYS A 38 7.58 10.10 16.18
N GLU A 39 7.88 10.71 17.31
CA GLU A 39 9.26 10.98 17.74
C GLU A 39 9.97 9.70 18.16
N SER A 40 9.24 8.73 18.72
CA SER A 40 9.79 7.43 19.12
C SER A 40 9.81 6.37 18.01
N TRP A 41 9.42 6.70 16.77
CA TRP A 41 9.32 5.72 15.71
C TRP A 41 10.66 5.07 15.37
N GLU A 42 11.73 5.86 15.24
CA GLU A 42 13.05 5.36 14.86
C GLU A 42 13.55 4.26 15.79
N GLU A 43 13.37 4.46 17.11
CA GLU A 43 13.81 3.52 18.14
C GLU A 43 12.94 2.25 18.22
N ASN A 44 11.72 2.31 17.66
CA ASN A 44 10.74 1.22 17.74
C ASN A 44 10.57 0.45 16.43
N ILE A 45 11.37 0.71 15.39
CA ILE A 45 11.28 -0.02 14.11
C ILE A 45 11.49 -1.51 14.33
N ASP A 46 12.53 -1.91 15.07
CA ASP A 46 12.86 -3.31 15.33
C ASP A 46 11.73 -4.01 16.12
N TYR A 47 11.19 -3.33 17.12
CA TYR A 47 10.04 -3.83 17.88
C TYR A 47 8.81 -4.05 16.98
N VAL A 48 8.43 -3.05 16.16
CA VAL A 48 7.29 -3.19 15.25
C VAL A 48 7.54 -4.27 14.22
N ALA A 49 8.77 -4.41 13.72
CA ALA A 49 9.16 -5.44 12.77
C ALA A 49 9.06 -6.86 13.37
N SER A 50 9.40 -7.03 14.66
CA SER A 50 9.24 -8.32 15.34
C SER A 50 7.80 -8.81 15.39
N LEU A 51 6.84 -7.89 15.36
CA LEU A 51 5.41 -8.20 15.36
C LEU A 51 4.90 -8.75 14.01
N LEU A 52 5.72 -8.73 12.96
CA LEU A 52 5.40 -9.41 11.69
C LEU A 52 5.35 -10.95 11.83
N GLU A 53 5.90 -11.50 12.91
CA GLU A 53 5.80 -12.93 13.25
C GLU A 53 4.62 -13.25 14.18
N ASN A 54 3.77 -12.27 14.47
CA ASN A 54 2.65 -12.46 15.38
C ASN A 54 1.56 -13.36 14.75
N GLN A 55 0.90 -14.18 15.57
CA GLN A 55 -0.17 -15.07 15.11
C GLN A 55 -1.47 -14.33 14.75
N SER A 56 -1.69 -13.13 15.28
CA SER A 56 -2.84 -12.30 14.92
C SER A 56 -2.60 -11.53 13.64
N SER A 57 -3.36 -11.84 12.59
CA SER A 57 -3.36 -11.09 11.34
C SER A 57 -3.68 -9.60 11.55
N LYS A 58 -4.45 -9.26 12.59
CA LYS A 58 -4.76 -7.88 12.96
C LYS A 58 -3.53 -7.13 13.47
N ILE A 59 -2.71 -7.77 14.30
CA ILE A 59 -1.44 -7.20 14.80
C ILE A 59 -0.45 -7.08 13.65
N VAL A 60 -0.28 -8.13 12.84
CA VAL A 60 0.58 -8.11 11.65
C VAL A 60 0.17 -7.00 10.69
N ALA A 61 -1.14 -6.85 10.41
CA ALA A 61 -1.66 -5.79 9.54
C ALA A 61 -1.35 -4.40 10.09
N LYS A 62 -1.47 -4.19 11.42
CA LYS A 62 -1.13 -2.93 12.07
C LYS A 62 0.38 -2.66 12.01
N ALA A 63 1.21 -3.69 12.23
CA ALA A 63 2.67 -3.59 12.13
C ALA A 63 3.11 -3.25 10.69
N LEU A 64 2.57 -3.91 9.67
CA LEU A 64 2.83 -3.60 8.26
C LEU A 64 2.51 -2.13 7.93
N TRP A 65 1.34 -1.65 8.36
CA TRP A 65 0.96 -0.26 8.14
C TRP A 65 1.96 0.70 8.80
N MET A 66 2.35 0.43 10.07
CA MET A 66 3.31 1.27 10.79
C MET A 66 4.69 1.26 10.15
N LEU A 67 5.18 0.08 9.74
CA LEU A 67 6.48 -0.04 9.07
C LEU A 67 6.50 0.74 7.74
N GLY A 68 5.38 0.80 7.03
CA GLY A 68 5.25 1.66 5.86
C GLY A 68 5.41 3.15 6.19
N GLU A 69 4.75 3.64 7.24
CA GLU A 69 4.88 5.03 7.70
C GLU A 69 6.30 5.34 8.21
N MET A 70 6.87 4.41 8.99
CA MET A 70 8.25 4.51 9.48
C MET A 70 9.26 4.49 8.34
N GLY A 71 9.06 3.62 7.33
CA GLY A 71 9.94 3.51 6.18
C GLY A 71 9.89 4.74 5.26
N LEU A 72 8.74 5.43 5.19
CA LEU A 72 8.66 6.72 4.51
C LEU A 72 9.56 7.77 5.17
N LYS A 73 9.68 7.73 6.50
CA LYS A 73 10.46 8.71 7.28
C LYS A 73 11.92 8.28 7.47
N TYR A 74 12.18 6.97 7.63
CA TYR A 74 13.49 6.39 7.96
C TYR A 74 13.84 5.23 7.00
N PRO A 75 14.00 5.48 5.68
CA PRO A 75 14.21 4.42 4.70
C PRO A 75 15.44 3.56 4.99
N ASN A 76 16.54 4.14 5.44
CA ASN A 76 17.77 3.41 5.77
C ASN A 76 17.63 2.47 6.97
N LYS A 77 16.63 2.68 7.84
CA LYS A 77 16.38 1.84 9.02
C LYS A 77 15.44 0.67 8.72
N ILE A 78 14.59 0.83 7.68
CA ILE A 78 13.61 -0.20 7.29
C ILE A 78 14.17 -1.24 6.35
N GLU A 79 15.34 -1.01 5.72
CA GLU A 79 15.93 -1.84 4.67
C GLU A 79 15.94 -3.34 5.01
N ASN A 80 16.40 -3.70 6.21
CA ASN A 80 16.50 -5.09 6.66
C ASN A 80 15.14 -5.81 6.75
N TYR A 81 14.05 -5.08 6.80
CA TYR A 81 12.69 -5.60 6.97
C TYR A 81 11.90 -5.65 5.67
N VAL A 82 12.39 -5.03 4.59
CA VAL A 82 11.67 -4.93 3.31
C VAL A 82 11.36 -6.31 2.73
N ASN A 83 12.30 -7.26 2.81
CA ASN A 83 12.05 -8.63 2.34
C ASN A 83 10.89 -9.29 3.10
N LYS A 84 10.85 -9.15 4.42
CA LYS A 84 9.76 -9.69 5.25
C LYS A 84 8.42 -9.00 4.94
N ILE A 85 8.42 -7.67 4.79
CA ILE A 85 7.23 -6.93 4.39
C ILE A 85 6.74 -7.42 3.03
N ALA A 86 7.63 -7.57 2.05
CA ALA A 86 7.30 -8.04 0.70
C ALA A 86 6.79 -9.49 0.65
N SER A 87 7.19 -10.35 1.60
CA SER A 87 6.70 -11.73 1.66
C SER A 87 5.17 -11.80 1.83
N PHE A 88 4.56 -10.79 2.44
CA PHE A 88 3.09 -10.70 2.62
C PHE A 88 2.33 -10.35 1.33
N LEU A 89 3.00 -9.97 0.23
CA LEU A 89 2.34 -9.84 -1.07
C LEU A 89 1.75 -11.18 -1.56
N ASN A 90 2.27 -12.32 -1.07
CA ASN A 90 1.78 -13.66 -1.40
C ASN A 90 0.90 -14.24 -0.27
N SER A 91 0.48 -13.46 0.72
CA SER A 91 -0.35 -13.94 1.83
C SER A 91 -1.69 -14.48 1.34
N PRO A 92 -2.20 -15.61 1.90
CA PRO A 92 -3.56 -16.06 1.63
C PRO A 92 -4.63 -15.08 2.15
N TYR A 93 -4.26 -14.22 3.09
CA TYR A 93 -5.13 -13.20 3.67
C TYR A 93 -5.03 -11.89 2.87
N ASP A 94 -6.12 -11.46 2.26
CA ASP A 94 -6.22 -10.22 1.49
C ASP A 94 -5.80 -8.98 2.30
N LEU A 95 -6.21 -8.88 3.56
CA LEU A 95 -5.79 -7.80 4.46
C LEU A 95 -4.26 -7.66 4.55
N LEU A 96 -3.53 -8.77 4.58
CA LEU A 96 -2.06 -8.73 4.68
C LEU A 96 -1.41 -8.35 3.35
N ARG A 97 -1.97 -8.79 2.19
CA ARG A 97 -1.53 -8.33 0.87
C ARG A 97 -1.75 -6.83 0.71
N GLU A 98 -2.95 -6.35 1.09
CA GLU A 98 -3.32 -4.93 1.11
C GLU A 98 -2.32 -4.09 1.93
N ARG A 99 -2.02 -4.51 3.17
CA ARG A 99 -1.12 -3.78 4.07
C ARG A 99 0.34 -3.82 3.62
N SER A 100 0.77 -4.93 3.02
CA SER A 100 2.10 -5.05 2.41
C SER A 100 2.26 -4.07 1.24
N LEU A 101 1.28 -4.00 0.32
CA LEU A 101 1.27 -3.02 -0.77
C LEU A 101 1.38 -1.58 -0.25
N ASN A 102 0.55 -1.23 0.73
CA ASN A 102 0.55 0.11 1.32
C ASN A 102 1.89 0.45 1.97
N ALA A 103 2.53 -0.53 2.64
CA ALA A 103 3.85 -0.35 3.25
C ALA A 103 4.92 -0.15 2.17
N LEU A 104 4.97 -1.05 1.18
CA LEU A 104 5.96 -0.98 0.10
C LEU A 104 5.79 0.27 -0.76
N GLY A 105 4.55 0.74 -0.98
CA GLY A 105 4.28 1.99 -1.67
C GLY A 105 4.92 3.20 -0.97
N ARG A 106 4.80 3.29 0.36
CA ARG A 106 5.41 4.37 1.16
C ARG A 106 6.93 4.27 1.19
N ILE A 107 7.47 3.06 1.41
CA ILE A 107 8.92 2.80 1.38
C ILE A 107 9.48 3.16 0.01
N GLY A 108 8.84 2.71 -1.07
CA GLY A 108 9.25 3.00 -2.44
C GLY A 108 9.12 4.47 -2.84
N ARG A 109 8.23 5.23 -2.20
CA ARG A 109 8.18 6.69 -2.33
C ARG A 109 9.41 7.35 -1.71
N ALA A 110 9.89 6.85 -0.57
CA ALA A 110 11.10 7.36 0.07
C ALA A 110 12.37 6.95 -0.69
N ASP A 111 12.51 5.67 -1.00
CA ASP A 111 13.59 5.11 -1.79
C ASP A 111 13.11 3.89 -2.60
N PHE A 112 13.00 4.06 -3.92
CA PHE A 112 12.57 3.01 -4.84
C PHE A 112 13.54 1.82 -4.88
N ASN A 113 14.84 2.04 -4.65
CA ASN A 113 15.82 0.95 -4.71
C ASN A 113 15.54 -0.13 -3.68
N LEU A 114 15.00 0.22 -2.51
CA LEU A 114 14.63 -0.73 -1.45
C LEU A 114 13.56 -1.73 -1.89
N ILE A 115 12.67 -1.33 -2.79
CA ILE A 115 11.54 -2.18 -3.22
C ILE A 115 11.68 -2.68 -4.66
N LYS A 116 12.71 -2.26 -5.39
CA LYS A 116 12.89 -2.55 -6.82
C LYS A 116 12.83 -4.04 -7.15
N ALA A 117 13.41 -4.89 -6.30
CA ALA A 117 13.40 -6.35 -6.48
C ALA A 117 11.98 -6.96 -6.39
N TYR A 118 11.03 -6.26 -5.76
CA TYR A 118 9.66 -6.70 -5.56
C TYR A 118 8.66 -6.02 -6.51
N PHE A 119 9.14 -5.10 -7.35
CA PHE A 119 8.27 -4.26 -8.17
C PHE A 119 7.40 -5.08 -9.12
N GLY A 120 7.93 -6.15 -9.74
CA GLY A 120 7.13 -7.07 -10.56
C GLY A 120 5.97 -7.70 -9.79
N LYS A 121 6.24 -8.18 -8.56
CA LYS A 121 5.18 -8.75 -7.69
C LYS A 121 4.13 -7.72 -7.28
N ILE A 122 4.53 -6.46 -7.09
CA ILE A 122 3.58 -5.37 -6.84
C ILE A 122 2.66 -5.21 -8.06
N MET A 123 3.22 -5.22 -9.28
CA MET A 123 2.43 -5.10 -10.52
C MET A 123 1.44 -6.26 -10.70
N ASP A 124 1.81 -7.49 -10.32
CA ASP A 124 0.93 -8.67 -10.42
C ASP A 124 -0.36 -8.50 -9.59
N LEU A 125 -0.32 -7.76 -8.49
CA LEU A 125 -1.48 -7.54 -7.61
C LEU A 125 -2.52 -6.54 -8.19
N SER A 126 -2.25 -5.95 -9.33
CA SER A 126 -3.26 -5.23 -10.12
C SER A 126 -4.44 -6.11 -10.54
N LYS A 127 -4.22 -7.43 -10.58
CA LYS A 127 -5.21 -8.45 -10.97
C LYS A 127 -5.66 -9.32 -9.80
N ASP A 128 -5.44 -8.87 -8.56
CA ASP A 128 -5.90 -9.60 -7.37
C ASP A 128 -7.42 -9.75 -7.37
N ASN A 129 -7.91 -10.91 -6.93
CA ASN A 129 -9.35 -11.19 -6.86
C ASN A 129 -10.07 -10.27 -5.87
N CYS A 130 -9.36 -9.75 -4.84
CA CYS A 130 -9.91 -8.83 -3.86
C CYS A 130 -9.77 -7.37 -4.33
N SER A 131 -10.88 -6.67 -4.49
CA SER A 131 -10.89 -5.27 -4.92
C SER A 131 -10.15 -4.33 -3.96
N ASN A 132 -10.13 -4.61 -2.65
CA ASN A 132 -9.34 -3.83 -1.70
C ASN A 132 -7.84 -3.94 -1.97
N VAL A 133 -7.37 -5.10 -2.44
CA VAL A 133 -5.96 -5.28 -2.83
C VAL A 133 -5.67 -4.51 -4.12
N ARG A 134 -6.56 -4.57 -5.14
CA ARG A 134 -6.41 -3.76 -6.37
C ARG A 134 -6.42 -2.25 -6.07
N LEU A 135 -7.27 -1.82 -5.15
CA LEU A 135 -7.30 -0.43 -4.67
C LEU A 135 -5.97 -0.04 -3.99
N SER A 136 -5.46 -0.90 -3.12
CA SER A 136 -4.18 -0.68 -2.43
C SER A 136 -2.99 -0.71 -3.40
N PHE A 137 -3.08 -1.50 -4.48
CA PHE A 137 -2.12 -1.47 -5.58
C PHE A 137 -2.06 -0.07 -6.24
N ILE A 138 -3.19 0.57 -6.51
CA ILE A 138 -3.22 1.93 -7.07
C ILE A 138 -2.56 2.91 -6.09
N TRP A 139 -2.94 2.92 -4.82
CA TRP A 139 -2.33 3.81 -3.82
C TRP A 139 -0.82 3.59 -3.64
N ALA A 140 -0.36 2.34 -3.65
CA ALA A 140 1.07 2.03 -3.61
C ALA A 140 1.78 2.59 -4.85
N SER A 141 1.17 2.43 -6.03
CA SER A 141 1.71 2.92 -7.29
C SER A 141 1.80 4.43 -7.35
N GLU A 142 0.78 5.15 -6.88
CA GLU A 142 0.80 6.61 -6.78
C GLU A 142 1.92 7.12 -5.87
N ASN A 143 2.10 6.45 -4.72
CA ASN A 143 3.19 6.79 -3.82
C ASN A 143 4.54 6.65 -4.52
N ILE A 144 4.82 5.52 -5.16
CA ILE A 144 6.08 5.26 -5.87
C ILE A 144 6.25 6.23 -7.05
N ALA A 145 5.20 6.40 -7.88
CA ALA A 145 5.24 7.26 -9.06
C ALA A 145 5.45 8.73 -8.74
N THR A 146 5.12 9.17 -7.52
CA THR A 146 5.34 10.54 -7.08
C THR A 146 6.82 10.94 -7.18
N ASN A 147 7.75 10.04 -6.86
CA ASN A 147 9.19 10.30 -6.90
C ASN A 147 9.93 9.49 -7.99
N THR A 148 9.35 8.37 -8.45
CA THR A 148 9.96 7.51 -9.47
C THR A 148 8.95 7.20 -10.60
N PRO A 149 8.43 8.23 -11.32
CA PRO A 149 7.42 8.05 -12.36
C PRO A 149 7.92 7.21 -13.54
N THR A 150 9.24 7.21 -13.79
CA THR A 150 9.86 6.45 -14.90
C THR A 150 9.74 4.95 -14.75
N ALA A 151 9.58 4.42 -13.52
CA ALA A 151 9.36 3.01 -13.28
C ALA A 151 8.05 2.48 -13.91
N TYR A 152 7.11 3.37 -14.19
CA TYR A 152 5.78 3.01 -14.69
C TYR A 152 5.63 3.07 -16.21
N ARG A 153 6.68 3.46 -16.96
CA ARG A 153 6.60 3.68 -18.41
C ARG A 153 5.98 2.48 -19.15
N GLU A 154 6.40 1.27 -18.81
CA GLU A 154 5.96 0.03 -19.48
C GLU A 154 4.68 -0.57 -18.84
N TYR A 155 4.16 0.02 -17.76
CA TYR A 155 3.04 -0.51 -16.97
C TYR A 155 1.76 0.32 -17.09
N ILE A 156 1.71 1.34 -17.94
CA ILE A 156 0.55 2.25 -18.05
C ILE A 156 -0.72 1.49 -18.45
N SER A 157 -0.61 0.44 -19.28
CA SER A 157 -1.76 -0.37 -19.71
C SER A 157 -2.51 -1.00 -18.55
N ILE A 158 -1.82 -1.36 -17.46
CA ILE A 158 -2.44 -1.90 -16.25
C ILE A 158 -3.46 -0.89 -15.67
N PHE A 159 -3.07 0.37 -15.58
CA PHE A 159 -3.96 1.41 -15.04
C PHE A 159 -5.10 1.77 -16.01
N VAL A 160 -4.89 1.58 -17.32
CA VAL A 160 -5.96 1.71 -18.32
C VAL A 160 -7.02 0.63 -18.12
N GLU A 161 -6.63 -0.61 -17.80
CA GLU A 161 -7.56 -1.71 -17.48
C GLU A 161 -8.35 -1.39 -16.19
N LEU A 162 -7.70 -0.84 -15.16
CA LEU A 162 -8.33 -0.47 -13.89
C LEU A 162 -9.32 0.70 -13.99
N LEU A 163 -9.26 1.50 -15.06
CA LEU A 163 -10.30 2.50 -15.34
C LEU A 163 -11.67 1.88 -15.62
N ASP A 164 -11.69 0.61 -16.05
CA ASP A 164 -12.91 -0.15 -16.36
C ASP A 164 -13.15 -1.27 -15.32
N ASP A 165 -12.54 -1.21 -14.11
CA ASP A 165 -12.69 -2.21 -13.06
C ASP A 165 -14.16 -2.40 -12.65
N GLU A 166 -14.54 -3.62 -12.30
CA GLU A 166 -15.88 -3.95 -11.83
C GLU A 166 -16.26 -3.25 -10.51
N ASP A 167 -15.27 -3.08 -9.59
CA ASP A 167 -15.46 -2.39 -8.32
C ASP A 167 -15.37 -0.87 -8.52
N ASN A 168 -16.42 -0.15 -8.12
CA ASN A 168 -16.50 1.29 -8.30
C ASN A 168 -15.42 2.07 -7.53
N ARG A 169 -14.94 1.56 -6.39
CA ARG A 169 -13.87 2.21 -5.60
C ARG A 169 -12.53 2.13 -6.33
N VAL A 170 -12.27 1.02 -7.03
CA VAL A 170 -11.08 0.87 -7.88
C VAL A 170 -11.18 1.84 -9.07
N ARG A 171 -12.34 1.93 -9.76
CA ARG A 171 -12.55 2.92 -10.83
C ARG A 171 -12.42 4.36 -10.34
N MET A 172 -12.86 4.66 -9.10
CA MET A 172 -12.71 6.00 -8.51
C MET A 172 -11.24 6.41 -8.37
N GLU A 173 -10.37 5.47 -8.02
CA GLU A 173 -8.97 5.75 -7.74
C GLU A 173 -8.06 5.61 -8.98
N ALA A 174 -8.42 4.78 -9.94
CA ALA A 174 -7.59 4.55 -11.13
C ALA A 174 -7.18 5.84 -11.89
N PRO A 175 -8.03 6.87 -12.06
CA PRO A 175 -7.65 8.13 -12.68
C PRO A 175 -6.55 8.90 -11.92
N GLU A 176 -6.40 8.68 -10.60
CA GLU A 176 -5.39 9.37 -9.80
C GLU A 176 -3.96 9.01 -10.23
N MET A 177 -3.73 7.76 -10.67
CA MET A 177 -2.43 7.41 -11.25
C MET A 177 -2.12 8.23 -12.51
N PHE A 178 -3.13 8.46 -13.37
CA PHE A 178 -2.97 9.35 -14.54
C PHE A 178 -2.73 10.81 -14.12
N ARG A 179 -3.33 11.24 -13.01
CA ARG A 179 -3.08 12.57 -12.44
C ARG A 179 -1.65 12.72 -11.92
N VAL A 180 -1.14 11.70 -11.21
CA VAL A 180 0.26 11.70 -10.71
C VAL A 180 1.23 11.72 -11.88
N LEU A 181 1.07 10.81 -12.85
CA LEU A 181 1.92 10.75 -14.04
C LEU A 181 1.75 11.98 -14.92
N GLY A 182 0.54 12.53 -15.06
CA GLY A 182 0.29 13.76 -15.81
C GLY A 182 1.06 14.97 -15.28
N LYS A 183 1.28 15.03 -13.96
CA LYS A 183 2.11 16.07 -13.32
C LYS A 183 3.61 15.85 -13.48
N ARG A 184 4.07 14.61 -13.66
CA ARG A 184 5.49 14.23 -13.60
C ARG A 184 6.08 13.87 -14.96
N LYS A 185 5.29 13.16 -15.77
CA LYS A 185 5.65 12.60 -17.07
C LYS A 185 4.43 12.59 -18.00
N PRO A 186 3.88 13.76 -18.36
CA PRO A 186 2.64 13.85 -19.16
C PRO A 186 2.75 13.09 -20.49
N GLU A 187 3.96 13.01 -21.07
CA GLU A 187 4.22 12.27 -22.31
C GLU A 187 3.87 10.77 -22.22
N TYR A 188 3.82 10.19 -21.02
CA TYR A 188 3.44 8.78 -20.83
C TYR A 188 1.94 8.56 -20.95
N VAL A 189 1.14 9.56 -20.58
CA VAL A 189 -0.31 9.42 -20.37
C VAL A 189 -1.16 10.29 -21.29
N LYS A 190 -0.57 11.24 -22.03
CA LYS A 190 -1.30 12.17 -22.93
C LYS A 190 -2.18 11.44 -23.97
N LYS A 191 -1.76 10.28 -24.46
CA LYS A 191 -2.53 9.50 -25.43
C LYS A 191 -3.84 8.92 -24.87
N TYR A 192 -4.05 8.97 -23.57
CA TYR A 192 -5.26 8.46 -22.90
C TYR A 192 -6.26 9.56 -22.51
N ILE A 193 -6.01 10.81 -22.93
CA ILE A 193 -6.91 11.94 -22.66
C ILE A 193 -8.31 11.67 -23.22
N GLU A 194 -8.43 11.09 -24.41
CA GLU A 194 -9.73 10.75 -25.01
C GLU A 194 -10.51 9.77 -24.15
N LYS A 195 -9.88 8.67 -23.70
CA LYS A 195 -10.52 7.69 -22.79
C LYS A 195 -10.93 8.33 -21.47
N LEU A 196 -10.06 9.14 -20.86
CA LEU A 196 -10.37 9.86 -19.61
C LEU A 196 -11.52 10.86 -19.80
N THR A 197 -11.60 11.52 -20.97
CA THR A 197 -12.70 12.41 -21.32
C THR A 197 -14.01 11.64 -21.39
N TYR A 198 -14.04 10.53 -22.11
CA TYR A 198 -15.22 9.67 -22.19
C TYR A 198 -15.70 9.26 -20.79
N ILE A 199 -14.79 8.76 -19.92
CA ILE A 199 -15.12 8.36 -18.55
C ILE A 199 -15.63 9.57 -17.74
N SER A 200 -15.03 10.74 -17.91
CA SER A 200 -15.43 11.97 -17.19
C SER A 200 -16.84 12.44 -17.51
N GLU A 201 -17.42 11.97 -18.60
CA GLU A 201 -18.77 12.32 -19.06
C GLU A 201 -19.77 11.20 -18.81
N HIS A 202 -19.36 9.91 -18.88
CA HIS A 202 -20.28 8.79 -18.99
C HIS A 202 -20.24 7.79 -17.81
N ASP A 203 -19.19 7.78 -16.95
CA ASP A 203 -19.20 6.86 -15.81
C ASP A 203 -20.40 7.14 -14.89
N THR A 204 -21.00 6.08 -14.38
CA THR A 204 -22.17 6.18 -13.48
C THR A 204 -21.82 6.87 -12.17
N GLU A 205 -20.57 6.66 -11.69
CA GLU A 205 -20.09 7.20 -10.42
C GLU A 205 -19.59 8.65 -10.58
N ARG A 206 -20.17 9.56 -9.81
CA ARG A 206 -19.79 10.98 -9.83
C ARG A 206 -18.32 11.21 -9.51
N VAL A 207 -17.77 10.44 -8.56
CA VAL A 207 -16.38 10.60 -8.12
C VAL A 207 -15.41 10.19 -9.22
N VAL A 208 -15.69 9.10 -9.95
CA VAL A 208 -14.90 8.68 -11.13
C VAL A 208 -14.83 9.81 -12.15
N ARG A 209 -16.00 10.46 -12.45
CA ARG A 209 -16.04 11.60 -13.38
C ARG A 209 -15.20 12.78 -12.91
N ILE A 210 -15.21 13.08 -11.60
CA ILE A 210 -14.41 14.18 -11.02
C ILE A 210 -12.91 13.87 -11.09
N HIS A 211 -12.49 12.66 -10.71
CA HIS A 211 -11.09 12.26 -10.72
C HIS A 211 -10.54 12.21 -12.15
N SER A 212 -11.32 11.72 -13.12
CA SER A 212 -10.95 11.74 -14.54
C SER A 212 -10.73 13.17 -15.06
N LYS A 213 -11.61 14.13 -14.71
CA LYS A 213 -11.40 15.56 -15.05
C LYS A 213 -10.12 16.10 -14.40
N GLY A 214 -9.84 15.70 -13.16
CA GLY A 214 -8.61 16.06 -12.45
C GLY A 214 -7.35 15.53 -13.15
N ALA A 215 -7.39 14.30 -13.64
CA ALA A 215 -6.31 13.69 -14.41
C ALA A 215 -6.08 14.41 -15.74
N ILE A 216 -7.13 14.67 -16.51
CA ILE A 216 -7.07 15.43 -17.77
C ILE A 216 -6.43 16.81 -17.54
N LYS A 217 -6.92 17.54 -16.53
CA LYS A 217 -6.36 18.86 -16.18
C LYS A 217 -4.86 18.77 -15.86
N ALA A 218 -4.46 17.76 -15.08
CA ALA A 218 -3.05 17.58 -14.72
C ALA A 218 -2.16 17.28 -15.94
N ILE A 219 -2.66 16.48 -16.89
CA ILE A 219 -1.94 16.18 -18.13
C ILE A 219 -1.81 17.45 -18.97
N LEU A 220 -2.93 18.12 -19.27
CA LEU A 220 -2.96 19.29 -20.16
C LEU A 220 -2.15 20.49 -19.63
N SER A 221 -2.03 20.63 -18.30
CA SER A 221 -1.28 21.72 -17.68
C SER A 221 0.24 21.51 -17.70
N ASN A 222 0.74 20.35 -18.15
CA ASN A 222 2.15 19.97 -18.10
C ASN A 222 2.71 19.47 -19.46
N ILE A 223 1.94 19.56 -20.55
CA ILE A 223 2.40 19.34 -21.94
C ILE A 223 2.85 20.63 -22.60
#